data_90b541061b538226ccf67d44a246d073
#
_entry.id   90b541061b538226ccf67d44a246d073
#
_cell.length_a   1.000
_cell.length_b   1.000
_cell.length_c   1.000
_cell.angle_alpha   90.00
_cell.angle_beta   90.00
_cell.angle_gamma   90.00
#
_symmetry.space_group_name_H-M   'P 1'
#
loop_
_entity.id
_entity.type
_entity.pdbx_description
1 polymer ?
#
loop_
_entity_poly.entity_id
_entity_poly.type
_entity_poly.pdbx_seq_one_letter_code
_entity_poly.pdbx_strand_id
1 'polypeptide(L)'
;IIYVWRKRDTEVIAETLIASGISGGVVVYHGGMDAAARSKAQSRFMRGKARVCVCTVAFGLGINKSDVDAVIHLNLPASPEHYLQEIGRAGRDGRAAKAIALVLQNEVVVRHSLGHSDLISESQVMTLLRILRAAVQSASLDMTQASGIAKEVMIAGTLHVALPLDSTVAAIDLKAESVETLLSLMEEHCPEDPLIRVEGKLNDLVTILLKRRHLHKLAVVEHVATCIQTCGR
;
A
#
# COMPACT_ATOMS: atom_id res chain seq x y z
N ILE A 1 10.42 -24.10 6.94
CA ILE A 1 10.52 -22.70 6.47
C ILE A 1 10.24 -21.81 7.66
N ILE A 2 11.03 -20.74 7.86
CA ILE A 2 10.83 -19.75 8.90
C ILE A 2 10.63 -18.39 8.24
N TYR A 3 9.46 -17.78 8.43
CA TYR A 3 9.13 -16.46 7.92
C TYR A 3 9.38 -15.36 8.94
N VAL A 4 10.02 -14.27 8.49
CA VAL A 4 10.27 -13.05 9.26
C VAL A 4 9.93 -11.81 8.44
N TRP A 5 9.68 -10.66 9.10
CA TRP A 5 9.31 -9.43 8.39
C TRP A 5 10.49 -8.74 7.70
N ARG A 6 11.61 -8.60 8.44
CA ARG A 6 12.72 -7.76 8.00
C ARG A 6 13.84 -8.59 7.41
N LYS A 7 14.47 -8.07 6.38
CA LYS A 7 15.63 -8.70 5.73
C LYS A 7 16.76 -9.02 6.72
N ARG A 8 17.09 -8.05 7.60
CA ARG A 8 18.15 -8.25 8.61
C ARG A 8 17.84 -9.39 9.60
N ASP A 9 16.57 -9.59 9.92
CA ASP A 9 16.16 -10.62 10.87
C ASP A 9 16.39 -12.02 10.30
N THR A 10 16.37 -12.17 8.95
CA THR A 10 16.67 -13.45 8.31
C THR A 10 18.10 -13.90 8.60
N GLU A 11 19.05 -12.96 8.59
CA GLU A 11 20.47 -13.25 8.85
C GLU A 11 20.69 -13.55 10.33
N VAL A 12 20.18 -12.70 11.22
CA VAL A 12 20.31 -12.88 12.67
C VAL A 12 19.73 -14.22 13.14
N ILE A 13 18.55 -14.58 12.66
CA ILE A 13 17.90 -15.85 13.00
C ILE A 13 18.69 -17.03 12.42
N ALA A 14 19.19 -16.93 11.19
CA ALA A 14 20.00 -17.98 10.60
C ALA A 14 21.30 -18.21 11.37
N GLU A 15 22.00 -17.16 11.77
CA GLU A 15 23.20 -17.24 12.59
C GLU A 15 22.90 -17.88 13.96
N THR A 16 21.82 -17.46 14.61
CA THR A 16 21.36 -18.01 15.88
C THR A 16 21.08 -19.51 15.77
N LEU A 17 20.42 -19.96 14.71
CA LEU A 17 20.12 -21.36 14.47
C LEU A 17 21.40 -22.18 14.21
N ILE A 18 22.35 -21.63 13.46
CA ILE A 18 23.65 -22.26 13.21
C ILE A 18 24.43 -22.39 14.53
N ALA A 19 24.48 -21.30 15.30
CA ALA A 19 25.16 -21.32 16.61
C ALA A 19 24.53 -22.30 17.62
N SER A 20 23.21 -22.52 17.51
CA SER A 20 22.48 -23.52 18.32
C SER A 20 22.68 -24.96 17.85
N GLY A 21 23.56 -25.21 16.86
CA GLY A 21 23.90 -26.54 16.42
C GLY A 21 22.86 -27.23 15.55
N ILE A 22 21.99 -26.48 14.86
CA ILE A 22 21.02 -27.06 13.93
C ILE A 22 21.76 -27.81 12.81
N SER A 23 21.58 -29.12 12.75
CA SER A 23 22.12 -29.97 11.71
C SER A 23 21.38 -29.83 10.39
N GLY A 24 22.06 -30.13 9.28
CA GLY A 24 21.44 -30.15 7.94
C GLY A 24 21.44 -28.80 7.21
N GLY A 25 22.07 -27.78 7.80
CA GLY A 25 22.29 -26.47 7.16
C GLY A 25 21.08 -25.53 7.16
N VAL A 26 21.41 -24.24 7.21
CA VAL A 26 20.45 -23.13 7.15
C VAL A 26 20.77 -22.30 5.91
N VAL A 27 19.76 -21.77 5.24
CA VAL A 27 19.88 -20.79 4.17
C VAL A 27 18.99 -19.59 4.47
N VAL A 28 19.42 -18.45 3.98
CA VAL A 28 18.69 -17.18 4.05
C VAL A 28 18.12 -16.84 2.67
N TYR A 29 16.91 -16.26 2.64
CA TYR A 29 16.32 -15.78 1.40
C TYR A 29 15.48 -14.52 1.63
N HIS A 30 15.86 -13.44 0.96
CA HIS A 30 15.08 -12.17 0.98
C HIS A 30 15.30 -11.36 -0.29
N GLY A 31 14.41 -10.42 -0.57
CA GLY A 31 14.45 -9.59 -1.80
C GLY A 31 15.64 -8.65 -1.90
N GLY A 32 16.41 -8.42 -0.83
CA GLY A 32 17.64 -7.61 -0.87
C GLY A 32 18.90 -8.35 -1.31
N MET A 33 18.84 -9.68 -1.49
CA MET A 33 19.94 -10.48 -2.01
C MET A 33 20.06 -10.31 -3.53
N ASP A 34 21.29 -10.46 -4.07
CA ASP A 34 21.47 -10.55 -5.51
C ASP A 34 20.82 -11.82 -6.10
N ALA A 35 20.61 -11.83 -7.41
CA ALA A 35 19.91 -12.92 -8.07
C ALA A 35 20.66 -14.26 -7.96
N ALA A 36 21.98 -14.24 -7.99
CA ALA A 36 22.81 -15.44 -7.91
C ALA A 36 22.74 -16.06 -6.49
N ALA A 37 22.83 -15.24 -5.46
CA ALA A 37 22.69 -15.68 -4.07
C ALA A 37 21.30 -16.25 -3.79
N ARG A 38 20.22 -15.60 -4.28
CA ARG A 38 18.85 -16.12 -4.17
C ARG A 38 18.70 -17.48 -4.84
N SER A 39 19.17 -17.60 -6.07
CA SER A 39 19.12 -18.85 -6.82
C SER A 39 19.88 -19.97 -6.11
N LYS A 40 21.07 -19.68 -5.56
CA LYS A 40 21.89 -20.61 -4.80
C LYS A 40 21.18 -21.08 -3.51
N ALA A 41 20.62 -20.15 -2.74
CA ALA A 41 19.89 -20.44 -1.51
C ALA A 41 18.66 -21.32 -1.80
N GLN A 42 17.86 -20.93 -2.78
CA GLN A 42 16.68 -21.68 -3.22
C GLN A 42 17.08 -23.09 -3.67
N SER A 43 18.08 -23.22 -4.53
CA SER A 43 18.56 -24.51 -5.03
C SER A 43 19.05 -25.44 -3.90
N ARG A 44 19.77 -24.88 -2.91
CA ARG A 44 20.22 -25.65 -1.74
C ARG A 44 19.05 -26.18 -0.93
N PHE A 45 18.04 -25.34 -0.68
CA PHE A 45 16.83 -25.71 0.05
C PHE A 45 16.00 -26.75 -0.73
N MET A 46 15.76 -26.52 -2.00
CA MET A 46 14.97 -27.43 -2.86
C MET A 46 15.59 -28.82 -2.96
N ARG A 47 16.92 -28.91 -3.02
CA ARG A 47 17.67 -30.18 -3.09
C ARG A 47 17.89 -30.86 -1.73
N GLY A 48 17.33 -30.33 -0.65
CA GLY A 48 17.54 -30.86 0.71
C GLY A 48 18.93 -30.65 1.27
N LYS A 49 19.80 -29.84 0.61
CA LYS A 49 21.14 -29.48 1.10
C LYS A 49 21.09 -28.40 2.20
N ALA A 50 19.94 -27.87 2.47
CA ALA A 50 19.65 -27.03 3.61
C ALA A 50 18.30 -27.48 4.18
N ARG A 51 18.29 -27.80 5.46
CA ARG A 51 17.10 -28.25 6.20
C ARG A 51 16.18 -27.09 6.55
N VAL A 52 16.75 -25.92 6.82
CA VAL A 52 16.00 -24.72 7.23
C VAL A 52 16.21 -23.60 6.21
N CYS A 53 15.13 -22.94 5.84
CA CYS A 53 15.14 -21.71 5.09
C CYS A 53 14.55 -20.58 5.96
N VAL A 54 15.35 -19.58 6.30
CA VAL A 54 14.89 -18.37 6.99
C VAL A 54 14.66 -17.30 5.93
N CYS A 55 13.44 -16.78 5.82
CA CYS A 55 13.09 -15.94 4.70
C CYS A 55 12.07 -14.86 5.02
N THR A 56 12.00 -13.86 4.15
CA THR A 56 10.85 -12.94 4.07
C THR A 56 9.81 -13.50 3.09
N VAL A 57 8.67 -12.81 2.97
CA VAL A 57 7.61 -13.11 1.99
C VAL A 57 8.11 -13.22 0.55
N ALA A 58 9.30 -12.68 0.24
CA ALA A 58 9.93 -12.83 -1.07
C ALA A 58 10.22 -14.30 -1.44
N PHE A 59 10.29 -15.20 -0.46
CA PHE A 59 10.42 -16.65 -0.65
C PHE A 59 9.04 -17.28 -0.78
N GLY A 60 8.38 -17.03 -1.88
CA GLY A 60 7.01 -17.49 -2.02
C GLY A 60 6.66 -17.90 -3.45
N LEU A 61 7.05 -17.11 -4.42
CA LEU A 61 6.70 -17.37 -5.81
C LEU A 61 7.50 -18.56 -6.38
N GLY A 62 6.79 -19.62 -6.79
CA GLY A 62 7.40 -20.75 -7.48
C GLY A 62 8.06 -21.82 -6.58
N ILE A 63 7.89 -21.76 -5.27
CA ILE A 63 8.38 -22.83 -4.38
C ILE A 63 7.42 -24.01 -4.39
N ASN A 64 7.86 -25.11 -5.01
CA ASN A 64 7.13 -26.37 -5.02
C ASN A 64 8.02 -27.48 -4.44
N LYS A 65 8.25 -27.46 -3.13
CA LYS A 65 8.93 -28.48 -2.36
C LYS A 65 7.88 -29.27 -1.60
N SER A 66 7.81 -30.58 -1.83
CA SER A 66 6.76 -31.44 -1.26
C SER A 66 7.01 -31.81 0.20
N ASP A 67 8.27 -31.94 0.60
CA ASP A 67 8.73 -32.44 1.89
C ASP A 67 9.04 -31.31 2.90
N VAL A 68 8.16 -30.34 3.00
CA VAL A 68 8.25 -29.28 4.02
C VAL A 68 7.44 -29.72 5.24
N ASP A 69 8.13 -30.07 6.34
CA ASP A 69 7.49 -30.58 7.54
C ASP A 69 6.92 -29.45 8.44
N ALA A 70 7.44 -28.23 8.33
CA ALA A 70 6.95 -27.12 9.12
C ALA A 70 7.10 -25.76 8.44
N VAL A 71 6.11 -24.90 8.67
CA VAL A 71 6.17 -23.46 8.42
C VAL A 71 6.01 -22.73 9.76
N ILE A 72 6.97 -21.88 10.06
CA ILE A 72 7.03 -21.12 11.31
C ILE A 72 7.04 -19.64 10.97
N HIS A 73 6.13 -18.90 11.56
CA HIS A 73 6.07 -17.45 11.49
C HIS A 73 6.61 -16.87 12.80
N LEU A 74 7.74 -16.15 12.72
CA LEU A 74 8.27 -15.41 13.89
C LEU A 74 7.63 -14.03 14.04
N ASN A 75 6.83 -13.64 13.04
CA ASN A 75 6.01 -12.44 13.06
C ASN A 75 4.69 -12.73 12.34
N LEU A 76 3.63 -11.98 12.69
CA LEU A 76 2.33 -12.12 12.04
C LEU A 76 2.39 -11.80 10.54
N PRO A 77 1.87 -12.66 9.65
CA PRO A 77 1.69 -12.34 8.25
C PRO A 77 0.86 -11.07 8.01
N ALA A 78 0.93 -10.53 6.79
CA ALA A 78 0.24 -9.29 6.45
C ALA A 78 -1.28 -9.41 6.52
N SER A 79 -1.81 -10.59 6.19
CA SER A 79 -3.25 -10.91 6.27
C SER A 79 -3.45 -12.41 6.47
N PRO A 80 -4.68 -12.84 6.84
CA PRO A 80 -5.03 -14.27 6.91
C PRO A 80 -4.79 -15.01 5.60
N GLU A 81 -5.02 -14.38 4.45
CA GLU A 81 -4.79 -14.97 3.13
C GLU A 81 -3.30 -15.24 2.90
N HIS A 82 -2.42 -14.30 3.27
CA HIS A 82 -0.97 -14.52 3.22
C HIS A 82 -0.57 -15.66 4.14
N TYR A 83 -1.14 -15.71 5.36
CA TYR A 83 -0.88 -16.84 6.27
C TYR A 83 -1.25 -18.18 5.64
N LEU A 84 -2.47 -18.29 5.09
CA LEU A 84 -2.92 -19.53 4.43
C LEU A 84 -2.04 -19.89 3.24
N GLN A 85 -1.61 -18.91 2.43
CA GLN A 85 -0.73 -19.13 1.29
C GLN A 85 0.66 -19.62 1.73
N GLU A 86 1.18 -19.10 2.83
CA GLU A 86 2.50 -19.46 3.36
C GLU A 86 2.48 -20.83 4.03
N ILE A 87 1.50 -21.15 4.88
CA ILE A 87 1.38 -22.47 5.50
C ILE A 87 1.04 -23.56 4.50
N GLY A 88 0.36 -23.25 3.40
CA GLY A 88 0.07 -24.16 2.28
C GLY A 88 1.31 -24.67 1.54
N ARG A 89 2.50 -24.30 1.97
CA ARG A 89 3.79 -24.86 1.50
C ARG A 89 4.19 -26.13 2.22
N ALA A 90 3.65 -26.36 3.42
CA ALA A 90 3.93 -27.55 4.22
C ALA A 90 2.97 -28.69 3.86
N GLY A 91 3.42 -29.93 4.05
CA GLY A 91 2.59 -31.14 3.91
C GLY A 91 2.06 -31.46 2.52
N ARG A 92 2.71 -30.97 1.48
CA ARG A 92 2.27 -31.23 0.08
C ARG A 92 2.44 -32.69 -0.37
N ASP A 93 3.20 -33.45 0.37
CA ASP A 93 3.36 -34.89 0.17
C ASP A 93 2.29 -35.73 0.88
N GLY A 94 1.31 -35.06 1.51
CA GLY A 94 0.23 -35.70 2.26
C GLY A 94 0.62 -36.14 3.67
N ARG A 95 1.86 -35.92 4.12
CA ARG A 95 2.28 -36.16 5.49
C ARG A 95 1.81 -35.03 6.42
N ALA A 96 1.66 -35.37 7.71
CA ALA A 96 1.35 -34.37 8.72
C ALA A 96 2.47 -33.32 8.80
N ALA A 97 2.09 -32.06 8.72
CA ALA A 97 2.99 -30.92 8.81
C ALA A 97 2.52 -29.94 9.88
N LYS A 98 3.42 -29.08 10.34
CA LYS A 98 3.13 -28.10 11.42
C LYS A 98 3.12 -26.68 10.85
N ALA A 99 2.10 -25.92 11.21
CA ALA A 99 2.04 -24.47 11.05
C ALA A 99 2.10 -23.83 12.43
N ILE A 100 3.11 -23.01 12.68
CA ILE A 100 3.37 -22.37 13.99
C ILE A 100 3.47 -20.88 13.77
N ALA A 101 2.71 -20.08 14.49
CA ALA A 101 2.87 -18.63 14.53
C ALA A 101 3.24 -18.21 15.97
N LEU A 102 4.40 -17.55 16.09
CA LEU A 102 4.84 -16.94 17.35
C LEU A 102 4.36 -15.49 17.33
N VAL A 103 3.32 -15.21 18.11
CA VAL A 103 2.66 -13.91 18.10
C VAL A 103 2.97 -13.17 19.38
N LEU A 104 3.59 -11.99 19.25
CA LEU A 104 3.74 -11.06 20.35
C LEU A 104 2.53 -10.12 20.40
N GLN A 105 2.07 -9.80 21.61
CA GLN A 105 0.88 -8.96 21.79
C GLN A 105 0.97 -7.60 21.09
N ASN A 106 2.16 -6.99 21.09
CA ASN A 106 2.41 -5.72 20.39
C ASN A 106 2.38 -5.86 18.86
N GLU A 107 2.65 -7.04 18.30
CA GLU A 107 2.61 -7.26 16.85
C GLU A 107 1.20 -7.17 16.29
N VAL A 108 0.20 -7.60 17.04
CA VAL A 108 -1.20 -7.45 16.66
C VAL A 108 -1.55 -5.98 16.49
N VAL A 109 -1.15 -5.14 17.44
CA VAL A 109 -1.38 -3.69 17.39
C VAL A 109 -0.63 -3.06 16.21
N VAL A 110 0.65 -3.43 16.01
CA VAL A 110 1.46 -2.93 14.89
C VAL A 110 0.85 -3.35 13.54
N ARG A 111 0.42 -4.60 13.41
CA ARG A 111 -0.23 -5.08 12.17
C ARG A 111 -1.57 -4.40 11.92
N HIS A 112 -2.36 -4.22 12.96
CA HIS A 112 -3.61 -3.47 12.84
C HIS A 112 -3.32 -2.04 12.37
N SER A 113 -2.36 -1.35 12.97
CA SER A 113 -1.96 0.00 12.56
C SER A 113 -1.43 0.04 11.13
N LEU A 114 -0.58 -0.92 10.72
CA LEU A 114 -0.07 -1.00 9.34
C LEU A 114 -1.16 -1.35 8.33
N GLY A 115 -2.09 -2.24 8.68
CA GLY A 115 -3.23 -2.59 7.83
C GLY A 115 -4.21 -1.45 7.65
N HIS A 116 -4.28 -0.52 8.62
CA HIS A 116 -5.13 0.67 8.57
C HIS A 116 -4.38 1.92 8.12
N SER A 117 -3.05 1.89 8.01
CA SER A 117 -2.26 3.03 7.55
C SER A 117 -2.57 3.47 6.11
N ASP A 118 -3.10 2.57 5.31
CA ASP A 118 -3.53 2.84 3.94
C ASP A 118 -5.05 3.10 3.83
N LEU A 119 -5.80 2.95 4.95
CA LEU A 119 -7.20 3.34 5.00
C LEU A 119 -7.31 4.85 5.17
N ILE A 120 -8.01 5.45 4.24
CA ILE A 120 -8.25 6.88 4.24
C ILE A 120 -9.34 7.17 5.27
N SER A 121 -9.03 8.01 6.25
CA SER A 121 -9.99 8.42 7.28
C SER A 121 -10.91 9.53 6.77
N GLU A 122 -12.10 9.64 7.36
CA GLU A 122 -13.02 10.74 7.07
C GLU A 122 -12.37 12.11 7.27
N SER A 123 -11.54 12.28 8.31
CA SER A 123 -10.83 13.52 8.58
C SER A 123 -9.83 13.90 7.46
N GLN A 124 -9.18 12.92 6.85
CA GLN A 124 -8.27 13.12 5.72
C GLN A 124 -9.03 13.55 4.46
N VAL A 125 -10.16 12.92 4.18
CA VAL A 125 -11.05 13.34 3.09
C VAL A 125 -11.56 14.77 3.29
N MET A 126 -11.99 15.09 4.52
CA MET A 126 -12.44 16.44 4.86
C MET A 126 -11.33 17.49 4.69
N THR A 127 -10.10 17.13 5.01
CA THR A 127 -8.95 18.02 4.83
C THR A 127 -8.66 18.22 3.34
N LEU A 128 -8.70 17.16 2.51
CA LEU A 128 -8.57 17.29 1.06
C LEU A 128 -9.65 18.21 0.47
N LEU A 129 -10.90 18.05 0.88
CA LEU A 129 -12.01 18.91 0.42
C LEU A 129 -11.82 20.37 0.83
N ARG A 130 -11.27 20.64 2.02
CA ARG A 130 -10.94 22.01 2.45
C ARG A 130 -9.83 22.61 1.59
N ILE A 131 -8.79 21.83 1.27
CA ILE A 131 -7.69 22.24 0.38
C ILE A 131 -8.23 22.55 -1.01
N LEU A 132 -9.04 21.66 -1.58
CA LEU A 132 -9.69 21.88 -2.89
C LEU A 132 -10.55 23.15 -2.88
N ARG A 133 -11.34 23.35 -1.84
CA ARG A 133 -12.17 24.57 -1.68
C ARG A 133 -11.33 25.83 -1.61
N ALA A 134 -10.24 25.81 -0.83
CA ALA A 134 -9.33 26.95 -0.70
C ALA A 134 -8.65 27.25 -2.05
N ALA A 135 -8.17 26.23 -2.75
CA ALA A 135 -7.56 26.37 -4.07
C ALA A 135 -8.54 26.99 -5.11
N VAL A 136 -9.80 26.55 -5.08
CA VAL A 136 -10.88 27.12 -5.90
C VAL A 136 -11.14 28.58 -5.56
N GLN A 137 -11.18 28.92 -4.28
CA GLN A 137 -11.40 30.30 -3.84
C GLN A 137 -10.24 31.22 -4.25
N SER A 138 -9.00 30.76 -4.10
CA SER A 138 -7.81 31.48 -4.55
C SER A 138 -7.82 31.71 -6.06
N ALA A 139 -8.09 30.66 -6.85
CA ALA A 139 -8.19 30.76 -8.30
C ALA A 139 -9.31 31.71 -8.75
N SER A 140 -10.41 31.79 -7.99
CA SER A 140 -11.51 32.73 -8.26
C SER A 140 -11.15 34.18 -7.93
N LEU A 141 -10.29 34.43 -6.92
CA LEU A 141 -9.82 35.76 -6.53
C LEU A 141 -8.76 36.31 -7.51
N ASP A 142 -7.84 35.48 -7.95
CA ASP A 142 -6.81 35.86 -8.94
C ASP A 142 -7.44 36.28 -10.29
N MET A 143 -8.61 35.78 -10.60
CA MET A 143 -9.36 36.14 -11.81
C MET A 143 -9.90 37.57 -11.79
N THR A 144 -10.06 38.21 -10.64
CA THR A 144 -10.50 39.61 -10.54
C THR A 144 -9.34 40.60 -10.77
N GLN A 145 -8.08 40.11 -10.65
CA GLN A 145 -6.88 40.95 -10.78
C GLN A 145 -6.00 40.60 -11.98
N ALA A 146 -6.16 39.42 -12.61
CA ALA A 146 -5.30 38.97 -13.69
C ALA A 146 -5.75 39.45 -15.06
N SER A 147 -4.91 40.26 -15.71
CA SER A 147 -5.04 40.67 -17.10
C SER A 147 -4.62 39.53 -18.05
N GLY A 148 -5.49 39.13 -18.96
CA GLY A 148 -5.18 38.37 -20.19
C GLY A 148 -5.25 36.84 -20.08
N ILE A 149 -4.34 36.18 -19.36
CA ILE A 149 -4.20 34.72 -19.38
C ILE A 149 -5.33 34.00 -18.58
N ALA A 150 -5.80 34.62 -17.51
CA ALA A 150 -6.90 34.06 -16.70
C ALA A 150 -8.28 34.08 -17.42
N LYS A 151 -8.45 34.85 -18.49
CA LYS A 151 -9.70 34.85 -19.30
C LYS A 151 -9.85 33.61 -20.16
N GLU A 152 -8.77 32.98 -20.63
CA GLU A 152 -8.80 31.76 -21.42
C GLU A 152 -9.16 30.53 -20.59
N VAL A 153 -8.83 30.50 -19.30
CA VAL A 153 -9.16 29.43 -18.35
C VAL A 153 -10.68 29.33 -18.05
N MET A 154 -11.45 30.37 -18.37
CA MET A 154 -12.93 30.43 -18.13
C MET A 154 -13.80 30.12 -19.35
N ILE A 155 -13.25 29.70 -20.47
CA ILE A 155 -14.04 29.34 -21.64
C ILE A 155 -14.75 27.99 -21.36
N ALA A 156 -16.04 28.00 -21.12
CA ALA A 156 -16.97 26.88 -20.92
C ALA A 156 -17.42 26.57 -19.48
N GLY A 157 -17.27 27.47 -18.51
CA GLY A 157 -17.77 27.24 -17.14
C GLY A 157 -17.00 26.19 -16.33
N THR A 158 -15.78 25.91 -16.72
CA THR A 158 -14.87 24.99 -16.04
C THR A 158 -13.71 25.77 -15.43
N LEU A 159 -13.35 25.47 -14.20
CA LEU A 159 -12.25 26.07 -13.48
C LEU A 159 -11.08 25.08 -13.42
N HIS A 160 -9.92 25.49 -13.90
CA HIS A 160 -8.67 24.71 -13.78
C HIS A 160 -8.01 25.06 -12.45
N VAL A 161 -7.76 24.06 -11.63
CA VAL A 161 -7.10 24.22 -10.34
C VAL A 161 -5.84 23.38 -10.31
N ALA A 162 -4.71 24.02 -10.11
CA ALA A 162 -3.45 23.32 -9.86
C ALA A 162 -3.35 22.98 -8.36
N LEU A 163 -3.27 21.69 -8.06
CA LEU A 163 -3.11 21.18 -6.70
C LEU A 163 -1.66 20.76 -6.49
N PRO A 164 -0.88 21.47 -5.65
CA PRO A 164 0.49 21.04 -5.34
C PRO A 164 0.45 19.77 -4.50
N LEU A 165 0.95 18.67 -5.05
CA LEU A 165 0.82 17.34 -4.47
C LEU A 165 1.58 17.20 -3.15
N ASP A 166 2.84 17.68 -3.10
CA ASP A 166 3.69 17.56 -1.91
C ASP A 166 3.10 18.25 -0.69
N SER A 167 2.64 19.50 -0.84
CA SER A 167 2.00 20.22 0.27
C SER A 167 0.65 19.61 0.66
N THR A 168 -0.08 19.06 -0.29
CA THR A 168 -1.35 18.38 -0.05
C THR A 168 -1.13 17.07 0.71
N VAL A 169 -0.17 16.27 0.29
CA VAL A 169 0.27 15.02 0.95
C VAL A 169 0.68 15.30 2.39
N ALA A 170 1.52 16.32 2.61
CA ALA A 170 1.96 16.70 3.95
C ALA A 170 0.82 17.20 4.85
N ALA A 171 -0.14 17.95 4.30
CA ALA A 171 -1.28 18.46 5.04
C ALA A 171 -2.32 17.41 5.42
N ILE A 172 -2.44 16.34 4.61
CA ILE A 172 -3.41 15.26 4.81
C ILE A 172 -2.80 14.08 5.56
N ASP A 173 -1.47 13.98 5.61
CA ASP A 173 -0.72 12.84 6.15
C ASP A 173 -1.08 11.53 5.42
N LEU A 174 -1.03 11.57 4.08
CA LEU A 174 -1.25 10.44 3.19
C LEU A 174 -0.08 10.31 2.21
N LYS A 175 0.04 9.13 1.60
CA LYS A 175 0.94 8.93 0.46
C LYS A 175 0.39 9.61 -0.80
N ALA A 176 1.27 10.02 -1.71
CA ALA A 176 0.88 10.65 -2.98
C ALA A 176 -0.10 9.78 -3.79
N GLU A 177 0.19 8.46 -3.87
CA GLU A 177 -0.66 7.50 -4.57
C GLU A 177 -2.07 7.41 -3.97
N SER A 178 -2.19 7.54 -2.65
CA SER A 178 -3.50 7.54 -1.97
C SER A 178 -4.30 8.80 -2.27
N VAL A 179 -3.65 9.96 -2.37
CA VAL A 179 -4.30 11.22 -2.77
C VAL A 179 -4.76 11.15 -4.23
N GLU A 180 -3.91 10.64 -5.13
CA GLU A 180 -4.26 10.45 -6.54
C GLU A 180 -5.44 9.47 -6.69
N THR A 181 -5.45 8.38 -5.93
CA THR A 181 -6.55 7.42 -5.90
C THR A 181 -7.86 8.07 -5.43
N LEU A 182 -7.81 8.90 -4.38
CA LEU A 182 -8.98 9.64 -3.91
C LEU A 182 -9.55 10.57 -4.98
N LEU A 183 -8.67 11.31 -5.67
CA LEU A 183 -9.09 12.21 -6.74
C LEU A 183 -9.73 11.43 -7.90
N SER A 184 -9.18 10.29 -8.28
CA SER A 184 -9.75 9.40 -9.31
C SER A 184 -11.09 8.83 -8.88
N LEU A 185 -11.26 8.39 -7.63
CA LEU A 185 -12.53 7.92 -7.10
C LEU A 185 -13.61 9.01 -7.10
N MET A 186 -13.22 10.26 -6.81
CA MET A 186 -14.15 11.40 -6.88
C MET A 186 -14.60 11.71 -8.33
N GLU A 187 -13.73 11.44 -9.31
CA GLU A 187 -14.09 11.55 -10.74
C GLU A 187 -15.05 10.42 -11.17
N GLU A 188 -14.72 9.17 -10.80
CA GLU A 188 -15.45 7.97 -11.24
C GLU A 188 -16.85 7.85 -10.61
N HIS A 189 -17.06 8.42 -9.43
CA HIS A 189 -18.32 8.28 -8.70
C HIS A 189 -19.54 8.83 -9.44
N CYS A 190 -19.36 9.84 -10.28
CA CYS A 190 -20.41 10.41 -11.14
C CYS A 190 -19.88 10.57 -12.59
N PRO A 191 -19.71 9.49 -13.35
CA PRO A 191 -19.03 9.54 -14.65
C PRO A 191 -19.71 10.46 -15.68
N GLU A 192 -21.03 10.60 -15.62
CA GLU A 192 -21.77 11.49 -16.52
C GLU A 192 -21.59 12.98 -16.17
N ASP A 193 -21.39 13.28 -14.89
CA ASP A 193 -21.25 14.66 -14.39
C ASP A 193 -20.30 14.72 -13.17
N PRO A 194 -19.02 14.42 -13.36
CA PRO A 194 -18.06 14.35 -12.25
C PRO A 194 -17.90 15.69 -11.55
N LEU A 195 -17.77 15.65 -10.22
CA LEU A 195 -17.50 16.82 -9.39
C LEU A 195 -16.15 17.46 -9.77
N ILE A 196 -15.16 16.61 -9.96
CA ILE A 196 -13.83 16.97 -10.43
C ILE A 196 -13.48 16.10 -11.63
N ARG A 197 -12.55 16.56 -12.46
CA ARG A 197 -11.88 15.76 -13.47
C ARG A 197 -10.40 15.97 -13.36
N VAL A 198 -9.63 14.90 -13.32
CA VAL A 198 -8.16 14.94 -13.30
C VAL A 198 -7.67 15.04 -14.74
N GLU A 199 -7.08 16.16 -15.13
CA GLU A 199 -6.54 16.34 -16.50
C GLU A 199 -5.17 15.72 -16.67
N GLY A 200 -4.34 15.76 -15.63
CA GLY A 200 -2.99 15.23 -15.69
C GLY A 200 -2.13 15.65 -14.51
N LYS A 201 -0.94 15.07 -14.47
CA LYS A 201 0.11 15.37 -13.51
C LYS A 201 1.34 15.87 -14.26
N LEU A 202 1.84 17.02 -13.88
CA LEU A 202 3.10 17.56 -14.37
C LEU A 202 3.98 17.88 -13.17
N ASN A 203 5.09 17.13 -13.01
CA ASN A 203 5.93 17.18 -11.81
C ASN A 203 5.08 16.92 -10.55
N ASP A 204 5.09 17.85 -9.59
CA ASP A 204 4.37 17.76 -8.31
C ASP A 204 3.01 18.49 -8.32
N LEU A 205 2.50 18.80 -9.50
CA LEU A 205 1.21 19.46 -9.67
C LEU A 205 0.22 18.53 -10.34
N VAL A 206 -0.94 18.35 -9.71
CA VAL A 206 -2.10 17.69 -10.30
C VAL A 206 -3.09 18.77 -10.76
N THR A 207 -3.42 18.78 -12.05
CA THR A 207 -4.40 19.70 -12.59
C THR A 207 -5.80 19.08 -12.52
N ILE A 208 -6.70 19.76 -11.86
CA ILE A 208 -8.08 19.34 -11.63
C ILE A 208 -9.03 20.32 -12.31
N LEU A 209 -9.98 19.79 -13.04
CA LEU A 209 -11.07 20.56 -13.61
C LEU A 209 -12.29 20.51 -12.70
N LEU A 210 -12.85 21.67 -12.39
CA LEU A 210 -14.06 21.83 -11.59
C LEU A 210 -15.11 22.58 -12.41
N LYS A 211 -16.27 21.99 -12.60
CA LYS A 211 -17.39 22.69 -13.24
C LYS A 211 -17.98 23.72 -12.27
N ARG A 212 -18.12 24.96 -12.71
CA ARG A 212 -18.63 26.07 -11.88
C ARG A 212 -19.96 25.76 -11.19
N ARG A 213 -20.85 25.00 -11.85
CA ARG A 213 -22.14 24.58 -11.30
C ARG A 213 -22.02 23.65 -10.07
N HIS A 214 -20.84 23.04 -9.86
CA HIS A 214 -20.57 22.13 -8.73
C HIS A 214 -19.84 22.83 -7.57
N LEU A 215 -19.44 24.10 -7.72
CA LEU A 215 -18.76 24.84 -6.64
C LEU A 215 -19.60 24.91 -5.36
N HIS A 216 -20.92 24.98 -5.49
CA HIS A 216 -21.83 24.94 -4.34
C HIS A 216 -21.99 23.51 -3.77
N LYS A 217 -21.75 22.48 -4.58
CA LYS A 217 -21.82 21.08 -4.14
C LYS A 217 -20.57 20.62 -3.41
N LEU A 218 -19.43 21.32 -3.54
CA LEU A 218 -18.26 21.15 -2.66
C LEU A 218 -18.61 21.44 -1.20
N ALA A 219 -19.72 22.12 -0.94
CA ALA A 219 -20.29 22.26 0.40
C ALA A 219 -21.04 20.98 0.87
N VAL A 220 -21.32 20.05 -0.03
CA VAL A 220 -22.05 18.81 0.27
C VAL A 220 -21.06 17.69 0.58
N VAL A 221 -20.37 17.90 1.66
CA VAL A 221 -19.42 16.95 2.28
C VAL A 221 -20.05 15.59 2.57
N GLU A 222 -21.37 15.55 2.84
CA GLU A 222 -22.12 14.32 3.14
C GLU A 222 -22.11 13.31 1.99
N HIS A 223 -22.06 13.76 0.75
CA HIS A 223 -22.10 12.85 -0.39
C HIS A 223 -20.79 12.09 -0.59
N VAL A 224 -19.66 12.74 -0.38
CA VAL A 224 -18.33 12.09 -0.50
C VAL A 224 -18.09 11.12 0.68
N ALA A 225 -18.50 11.48 1.88
CA ALA A 225 -18.44 10.59 3.03
C ALA A 225 -19.30 9.33 2.82
N THR A 226 -20.50 9.48 2.23
CA THR A 226 -21.36 8.35 1.86
C THR A 226 -20.72 7.44 0.81
N CYS A 227 -20.00 8.00 -0.16
CA CYS A 227 -19.28 7.24 -1.18
C CYS A 227 -18.17 6.37 -0.60
N ILE A 228 -17.42 6.91 0.35
CA ILE A 228 -16.34 6.16 1.02
C ILE A 228 -16.90 5.00 1.86
N GLN A 229 -18.03 5.21 2.54
CA GLN A 229 -18.70 4.17 3.30
C GLN A 229 -19.27 3.04 2.43
N THR A 230 -19.66 3.34 1.19
CA THR A 230 -20.19 2.33 0.25
C THR A 230 -19.11 1.58 -0.51
N CYS A 231 -17.95 2.19 -0.77
CA CYS A 231 -16.80 1.54 -1.42
C CYS A 231 -15.92 0.72 -0.48
N GLY A 232 -16.12 0.84 0.82
CA GLY A 232 -15.36 0.10 1.86
C GLY A 232 -16.01 -1.22 2.32
N ARG A 233 -16.94 -1.77 1.53
CA ARG A 233 -17.56 -3.09 1.79
C ARG A 233 -17.21 -4.11 0.72
#